data_109cd02c1732c9d88b772debd8474955
#
_entry.id   109cd02c1732c9d88b772debd8474955
#
_cell.length_a   1.000
_cell.length_b   1.000
_cell.length_c   1.000
_cell.angle_alpha   90.00
_cell.angle_beta   90.00
_cell.angle_gamma   90.00
#
_symmetry.space_group_name_H-M   'P 1'
#
loop_
_entity.id
_entity.type
_entity.pdbx_description
1 polymer ?
#
loop_
_entity_poly.entity_id
_entity_poly.type
_entity_poly.pdbx_seq_one_letter_code
_entity_poly.pdbx_strand_id
1 'polypeptide(L)'
;MKKIFFIICISFYLICSSNAAGYKVGNKVSDIFEPVRNFKIDLPPGEWIVTQSASDAFYGLRWRSYILVRLENGKFAEGITFEEIHTAGVYEYVVNNAIVELIFKNKYDGCYERPEYYYLNFYRKGTTYNCLRTGHRNISKRVYDPRDPELSNVYSQLKKWLRDNSIDLPKIGLWSNHGYFSRLVKGKLYSLGYYSDPSVLNGPKNSFFTEETSEYHRNRIKDFPEHEKTMNKWTSIAADRHLKFEKAVKAKERHLLNLSQLVSSGANLSSNQSEDTVEQLEKLNDLYKSGVLTKDEF
;
A
#
# COMPACT_ATOMS: atom_id res chain seq x y z
N MET A 1 -15.80 -49.65 4.40
CA MET A 1 -16.30 -48.28 4.59
C MET A 1 -15.26 -47.29 5.18
N LYS A 2 -14.01 -47.66 5.45
CA LYS A 2 -12.96 -46.74 6.02
C LYS A 2 -12.01 -46.07 4.99
N LYS A 3 -12.10 -46.43 3.71
CA LYS A 3 -11.21 -45.89 2.66
C LYS A 3 -11.77 -44.73 1.86
N ILE A 4 -13.06 -44.43 1.95
CA ILE A 4 -13.73 -43.34 1.20
C ILE A 4 -13.60 -42.02 1.96
N PHE A 5 -13.44 -42.05 3.28
CA PHE A 5 -13.29 -40.81 4.09
C PHE A 5 -11.95 -40.11 3.96
N PHE A 6 -10.90 -40.84 3.53
CA PHE A 6 -9.56 -40.28 3.41
C PHE A 6 -9.32 -39.51 2.09
N ILE A 7 -10.11 -39.79 1.07
CA ILE A 7 -10.00 -39.13 -0.24
C ILE A 7 -10.69 -37.76 -0.23
N ILE A 8 -11.76 -37.60 0.58
CA ILE A 8 -12.50 -36.33 0.68
C ILE A 8 -11.71 -35.29 1.47
N CYS A 9 -10.90 -35.68 2.46
CA CYS A 9 -10.06 -34.72 3.22
C CYS A 9 -8.86 -34.19 2.44
N ILE A 10 -8.35 -34.91 1.44
CA ILE A 10 -7.22 -34.45 0.62
C ILE A 10 -7.67 -33.45 -0.44
N SER A 11 -8.94 -33.52 -0.88
CA SER A 11 -9.51 -32.61 -1.88
C SER A 11 -9.80 -31.20 -1.31
N PHE A 12 -9.94 -31.07 0.01
CA PHE A 12 -10.19 -29.79 0.66
C PHE A 12 -8.95 -28.96 0.95
N TYR A 13 -7.76 -29.57 0.91
CA TYR A 13 -6.49 -28.86 1.15
C TYR A 13 -5.88 -28.18 -0.10
N LEU A 14 -6.47 -28.38 -1.28
CA LEU A 14 -5.93 -27.86 -2.55
C LEU A 14 -6.68 -26.65 -3.10
N ILE A 15 -7.68 -26.08 -2.39
CA ILE A 15 -8.53 -24.99 -2.91
C ILE A 15 -8.28 -23.63 -2.20
N CYS A 16 -7.27 -23.50 -1.36
CA CYS A 16 -6.91 -22.20 -0.77
C CYS A 16 -5.62 -21.60 -1.34
N SER A 17 -5.48 -21.62 -2.66
CA SER A 17 -4.58 -20.69 -3.34
C SER A 17 -5.42 -19.60 -4.00
N SER A 18 -5.86 -18.62 -3.19
CA SER A 18 -6.33 -17.35 -3.75
C SER A 18 -5.23 -16.83 -4.69
N ASN A 19 -5.54 -16.70 -5.98
CA ASN A 19 -4.68 -16.10 -6.99
C ASN A 19 -4.43 -14.62 -6.68
N ALA A 20 -3.66 -14.34 -5.64
CA ALA A 20 -2.93 -13.11 -5.55
C ALA A 20 -1.87 -13.16 -6.65
N ALA A 21 -1.66 -12.07 -7.37
CA ALA A 21 -0.52 -11.94 -8.25
C ALA A 21 0.72 -12.29 -7.41
N GLY A 22 1.29 -13.46 -7.65
CA GLY A 22 2.18 -14.11 -6.68
C GLY A 22 3.62 -13.65 -6.83
N TYR A 23 3.89 -12.35 -6.66
CA TYR A 23 5.26 -11.85 -6.61
C TYR A 23 5.99 -12.45 -5.41
N LYS A 24 7.15 -13.02 -5.69
CA LYS A 24 8.08 -13.55 -4.68
C LYS A 24 9.29 -12.64 -4.56
N VAL A 25 9.97 -12.69 -3.42
CA VAL A 25 11.26 -12.02 -3.25
C VAL A 25 12.22 -12.46 -4.34
N GLY A 26 12.88 -11.49 -4.98
CA GLY A 26 13.76 -11.68 -6.13
C GLY A 26 13.07 -11.54 -7.49
N ASN A 27 11.74 -11.50 -7.58
CA ASN A 27 11.09 -11.23 -8.86
C ASN A 27 11.44 -9.83 -9.35
N LYS A 28 11.68 -9.72 -10.66
CA LYS A 28 11.90 -8.46 -11.36
C LYS A 28 10.62 -7.99 -12.00
N VAL A 29 10.34 -6.70 -11.90
CA VAL A 29 9.14 -6.05 -12.41
C VAL A 29 9.55 -4.76 -13.10
N SER A 30 8.91 -4.43 -14.23
CA SER A 30 9.05 -3.16 -14.93
C SER A 30 7.69 -2.66 -15.39
N ASP A 31 7.60 -1.36 -15.62
CA ASP A 31 6.44 -0.65 -16.17
C ASP A 31 5.17 -0.73 -15.34
N ILE A 32 4.67 -1.92 -15.03
CA ILE A 32 3.42 -2.13 -14.29
C ILE A 32 3.62 -3.13 -13.17
N PHE A 33 3.22 -2.75 -11.98
CA PHE A 33 3.12 -3.62 -10.81
C PHE A 33 1.64 -3.86 -10.46
N GLU A 34 1.23 -5.11 -10.38
CA GLU A 34 -0.13 -5.52 -10.03
C GLU A 34 -0.15 -6.30 -8.71
N PRO A 35 -0.04 -5.62 -7.55
CA PRO A 35 0.05 -6.28 -6.23
C PRO A 35 -1.20 -7.08 -5.87
N VAL A 36 -2.34 -6.69 -6.39
CA VAL A 36 -3.61 -7.39 -6.27
C VAL A 36 -4.33 -7.37 -7.62
N ARG A 37 -5.10 -8.39 -7.90
CA ARG A 37 -5.81 -8.55 -9.17
C ARG A 37 -6.60 -7.29 -9.53
N ASN A 38 -6.42 -6.79 -10.75
CA ASN A 38 -7.06 -5.58 -11.28
C ASN A 38 -6.71 -4.27 -10.54
N PHE A 39 -5.59 -4.25 -9.83
CA PHE A 39 -5.01 -3.05 -9.24
C PHE A 39 -3.62 -2.82 -9.81
N LYS A 40 -3.53 -1.97 -10.82
CA LYS A 40 -2.30 -1.70 -11.57
C LYS A 40 -1.68 -0.39 -11.14
N ILE A 41 -0.40 -0.44 -10.81
CA ILE A 41 0.43 0.71 -10.43
C ILE A 41 1.48 0.88 -11.52
N ASP A 42 1.51 2.05 -12.17
CA ASP A 42 2.59 2.41 -13.08
C ASP A 42 3.87 2.61 -12.28
N LEU A 43 4.89 1.86 -12.59
CA LEU A 43 6.21 2.00 -11.99
C LEU A 43 7.01 3.11 -12.67
N PRO A 44 7.83 3.85 -11.92
CA PRO A 44 8.88 4.67 -12.52
C PRO A 44 9.80 3.82 -13.41
N PRO A 45 10.38 4.41 -14.49
CA PRO A 45 11.25 3.68 -15.41
C PRO A 45 12.40 2.96 -14.70
N GLY A 46 12.68 1.74 -15.15
CA GLY A 46 13.76 0.90 -14.64
C GLY A 46 13.30 -0.47 -14.18
N GLU A 47 14.26 -1.31 -13.80
CA GLU A 47 14.01 -2.63 -13.25
C GLU A 47 13.83 -2.54 -11.73
N TRP A 48 12.72 -3.04 -11.24
CA TRP A 48 12.36 -3.11 -9.83
C TRP A 48 12.46 -4.54 -9.33
N ILE A 49 13.01 -4.74 -8.16
CA ILE A 49 13.18 -6.05 -7.53
C ILE A 49 12.24 -6.13 -6.34
N VAL A 50 11.40 -7.15 -6.28
CA VAL A 50 10.57 -7.43 -5.11
C VAL A 50 11.48 -7.92 -3.99
N THR A 51 11.59 -7.18 -2.92
CA THR A 51 12.46 -7.48 -1.77
C THR A 51 11.68 -7.95 -0.56
N GLN A 52 10.36 -7.74 -0.59
CA GLN A 52 9.44 -8.26 0.41
C GLN A 52 8.09 -8.59 -0.22
N SER A 53 7.52 -9.70 0.21
CA SER A 53 6.15 -10.13 -0.12
C SER A 53 5.58 -10.82 1.11
N ALA A 54 4.64 -10.17 1.78
CA ALA A 54 4.05 -10.69 3.00
C ALA A 54 2.52 -10.55 2.98
N SER A 55 1.86 -11.51 3.60
CA SER A 55 0.43 -11.45 3.90
C SER A 55 0.19 -12.05 5.28
N ASP A 56 -0.64 -11.41 6.07
CA ASP A 56 -0.96 -11.85 7.42
C ASP A 56 -2.40 -11.53 7.77
N ALA A 57 -2.90 -12.14 8.84
CA ALA A 57 -4.20 -11.88 9.43
C ALA A 57 -4.06 -11.64 10.93
N PHE A 58 -4.43 -10.46 11.39
CA PHE A 58 -4.30 -10.04 12.77
C PHE A 58 -5.59 -9.37 13.25
N TYR A 59 -6.19 -9.87 14.32
CA TYR A 59 -7.46 -9.37 14.89
C TYR A 59 -8.58 -9.13 13.88
N GLY A 60 -8.75 -10.05 12.91
CA GLY A 60 -9.77 -9.92 11.86
C GLY A 60 -9.41 -8.93 10.73
N LEU A 61 -8.24 -8.32 10.80
CA LEU A 61 -7.66 -7.58 9.68
C LEU A 61 -6.84 -8.53 8.83
N ARG A 62 -7.03 -8.48 7.53
CA ARG A 62 -6.11 -9.09 6.57
C ARG A 62 -5.21 -8.02 6.01
N TRP A 63 -3.93 -8.30 6.02
CA TRP A 63 -2.90 -7.39 5.55
C TRP A 63 -2.06 -8.05 4.47
N ARG A 64 -1.75 -7.28 3.44
CA ARG A 64 -0.84 -7.68 2.38
C ARG A 64 0.12 -6.55 2.11
N SER A 65 1.40 -6.87 1.98
CA SER A 65 2.40 -5.87 1.66
C SER A 65 3.43 -6.38 0.66
N TYR A 66 3.96 -5.43 -0.09
CA TYR A 66 5.11 -5.61 -0.97
C TYR A 66 6.09 -4.47 -0.77
N ILE A 67 7.37 -4.78 -0.90
CA ILE A 67 8.43 -3.78 -1.02
C ILE A 67 9.23 -4.09 -2.28
N LEU A 68 9.37 -3.07 -3.11
CA LEU A 68 10.18 -3.11 -4.33
C LEU A 68 11.34 -2.15 -4.16
N VAL A 69 12.50 -2.52 -4.67
CA VAL A 69 13.72 -1.69 -4.68
C VAL A 69 14.24 -1.59 -6.10
N ARG A 70 14.64 -0.39 -6.50
CA ARG A 70 15.38 -0.11 -7.72
C ARG A 70 16.80 0.28 -7.37
N LEU A 71 17.74 -0.31 -8.08
CA LEU A 71 19.15 -0.03 -7.91
C LEU A 71 19.68 0.78 -9.11
N GLU A 72 20.61 1.67 -8.85
CA GLU A 72 21.45 2.33 -9.85
C GLU A 72 22.90 2.09 -9.50
N ASN A 73 23.66 1.52 -10.43
CA ASN A 73 25.08 1.18 -10.22
C ASN A 73 25.33 0.36 -8.95
N GLY A 74 24.42 -0.61 -8.67
CA GLY A 74 24.51 -1.48 -7.50
C GLY A 74 24.18 -0.81 -6.16
N LYS A 75 23.66 0.42 -6.16
CA LYS A 75 23.25 1.15 -4.95
C LYS A 75 21.77 1.39 -4.93
N PHE A 76 21.21 1.53 -3.73
CA PHE A 76 19.80 1.92 -3.57
C PHE A 76 19.55 3.27 -4.26
N ALA A 77 18.58 3.30 -5.16
CA ALA A 77 18.11 4.50 -5.83
C ALA A 77 16.70 4.87 -5.35
N GLU A 78 15.77 3.95 -5.46
CA GLU A 78 14.37 4.16 -5.05
C GLU A 78 13.79 2.91 -4.40
N GLY A 79 12.75 3.11 -3.58
CA GLY A 79 11.93 2.04 -2.99
C GLY A 79 10.45 2.36 -3.14
N ILE A 80 9.63 1.30 -3.28
CA ILE A 80 8.18 1.38 -3.26
C ILE A 80 7.67 0.43 -2.18
N THR A 81 6.75 0.91 -1.35
CA THR A 81 5.98 0.08 -0.43
C THR A 81 4.52 0.10 -0.86
N PHE A 82 3.90 -1.07 -0.94
CA PHE A 82 2.47 -1.20 -1.15
C PHE A 82 1.86 -1.96 0.02
N GLU A 83 0.75 -1.47 0.51
CA GLU A 83 -0.04 -2.12 1.55
C GLU A 83 -1.52 -2.10 1.19
N GLU A 84 -2.16 -3.25 1.33
CA GLU A 84 -3.61 -3.41 1.32
C GLU A 84 -4.02 -3.95 2.67
N ILE A 85 -4.90 -3.24 3.36
CA ILE A 85 -5.49 -3.67 4.62
C ILE A 85 -7.00 -3.75 4.43
N HIS A 86 -7.59 -4.88 4.77
CA HIS A 86 -9.03 -5.05 4.78
C HIS A 86 -9.46 -5.90 5.98
N THR A 87 -10.67 -5.71 6.42
CA THR A 87 -11.24 -6.53 7.47
C THR A 87 -11.87 -7.79 6.87
N ALA A 88 -11.91 -8.86 7.62
CA ALA A 88 -12.61 -10.09 7.28
C ALA A 88 -13.71 -10.36 8.33
N GLY A 89 -14.96 -10.42 7.90
CA GLY A 89 -16.07 -10.87 8.75
C GLY A 89 -17.22 -9.89 8.94
N VAL A 90 -18.24 -10.30 9.69
CA VAL A 90 -19.54 -9.62 9.86
C VAL A 90 -19.44 -8.28 10.60
N TYR A 91 -18.38 -8.08 11.40
CA TYR A 91 -18.14 -6.82 12.12
C TYR A 91 -17.37 -5.78 11.30
N GLU A 92 -17.14 -6.05 10.02
CA GLU A 92 -16.34 -5.23 9.10
C GLU A 92 -16.74 -3.75 9.12
N TYR A 93 -18.02 -3.47 9.16
CA TYR A 93 -18.54 -2.12 8.99
C TYR A 93 -18.24 -1.17 10.16
N VAL A 94 -18.45 -1.60 11.39
CA VAL A 94 -18.26 -0.74 12.59
C VAL A 94 -16.77 -0.60 12.92
N VAL A 95 -16.05 -1.71 12.86
CA VAL A 95 -14.61 -1.76 13.16
C VAL A 95 -13.81 -0.98 12.13
N ASN A 96 -14.16 -1.08 10.84
CA ASN A 96 -13.48 -0.35 9.76
C ASN A 96 -13.52 1.15 9.93
N ASN A 97 -14.64 1.73 10.30
CA ASN A 97 -14.75 3.18 10.47
C ASN A 97 -13.88 3.71 11.58
N ALA A 98 -13.90 3.05 12.73
CA ALA A 98 -13.09 3.45 13.88
C ALA A 98 -11.60 3.26 13.60
N ILE A 99 -11.20 2.12 13.00
CA ILE A 99 -9.80 1.85 12.66
C ILE A 99 -9.30 2.79 11.57
N VAL A 100 -10.08 3.01 10.51
CA VAL A 100 -9.70 3.92 9.44
C VAL A 100 -9.59 5.35 9.94
N GLU A 101 -10.54 5.79 10.76
CA GLU A 101 -10.46 7.10 11.37
C GLU A 101 -9.22 7.23 12.26
N LEU A 102 -8.89 6.20 13.03
CA LEU A 102 -7.64 6.13 13.81
C LEU A 102 -6.41 6.19 12.90
N ILE A 103 -6.35 5.42 11.82
CA ILE A 103 -5.21 5.40 10.89
C ILE A 103 -5.03 6.77 10.23
N PHE A 104 -6.09 7.35 9.65
CA PHE A 104 -6.00 8.64 8.97
C PHE A 104 -5.85 9.82 9.93
N LYS A 105 -6.38 9.73 11.14
CA LYS A 105 -6.29 10.75 12.18
C LYS A 105 -5.22 10.49 13.23
N ASN A 106 -4.45 9.42 13.10
CA ASN A 106 -3.35 9.13 14.02
C ASN A 106 -2.32 10.25 13.96
N LYS A 107 -2.03 10.84 15.12
CA LYS A 107 -1.03 11.91 15.24
C LYS A 107 0.41 11.47 14.97
N TYR A 108 0.69 10.16 14.94
CA TYR A 108 2.04 9.63 14.68
C TYR A 108 2.26 9.25 13.21
N ASP A 109 1.25 8.70 12.52
CA ASP A 109 1.36 8.22 11.13
C ASP A 109 0.18 8.64 10.24
N GLY A 110 -0.76 9.43 10.76
CA GLY A 110 -1.95 9.85 10.05
C GLY A 110 -1.74 11.04 9.13
N CYS A 111 -2.84 11.49 8.54
CA CYS A 111 -2.90 12.62 7.61
C CYS A 111 -3.15 13.94 8.35
N TYR A 112 -2.46 14.14 9.45
CA TYR A 112 -2.42 15.41 10.17
C TYR A 112 -1.23 16.24 9.75
N GLU A 113 -1.39 17.56 9.80
CA GLU A 113 -0.26 18.45 9.58
C GLU A 113 0.78 18.27 10.70
N ARG A 114 2.03 18.09 10.27
CA ARG A 114 3.18 17.91 11.15
C ARG A 114 4.42 18.58 10.58
N PRO A 115 5.36 19.00 11.45
CA PRO A 115 6.61 19.63 11.01
C PRO A 115 7.44 18.75 10.07
N GLU A 116 7.33 17.43 10.17
CA GLU A 116 8.06 16.47 9.33
C GLU A 116 7.52 16.39 7.89
N TYR A 117 6.29 16.87 7.65
CA TYR A 117 5.71 16.88 6.31
C TYR A 117 5.99 18.21 5.63
N TYR A 118 6.65 18.14 4.49
CA TYR A 118 6.84 19.29 3.62
C TYR A 118 5.53 19.69 2.96
N TYR A 119 4.74 18.71 2.53
CA TYR A 119 3.43 18.91 1.94
C TYR A 119 2.45 17.86 2.45
N LEU A 120 1.21 18.29 2.69
CA LEU A 120 0.08 17.46 3.04
C LEU A 120 -1.14 17.91 2.26
N ASN A 121 -1.79 16.96 1.57
CA ASN A 121 -3.13 17.12 1.04
C ASN A 121 -4.01 16.00 1.60
N PHE A 122 -4.96 16.36 2.42
CA PHE A 122 -5.93 15.44 2.99
C PHE A 122 -7.34 15.84 2.59
N TYR A 123 -8.05 14.88 1.99
CA TYR A 123 -9.42 15.06 1.55
C TYR A 123 -10.30 13.96 2.14
N ARG A 124 -11.45 14.38 2.68
CA ARG A 124 -12.50 13.49 3.14
C ARG A 124 -13.83 13.90 2.52
N LYS A 125 -14.51 12.94 1.86
CA LYS A 125 -15.88 13.13 1.39
C LYS A 125 -16.69 11.88 1.79
N GLY A 126 -17.70 12.10 2.65
CA GLY A 126 -18.48 10.99 3.20
C GLY A 126 -17.58 9.96 3.86
N THR A 127 -17.52 8.78 3.28
CA THR A 127 -16.78 7.64 3.76
C THR A 127 -15.45 7.40 3.04
N THR A 128 -15.09 8.28 2.09
CA THR A 128 -13.84 8.22 1.36
C THR A 128 -12.81 9.12 2.02
N TYR A 129 -11.64 8.58 2.24
CA TYR A 129 -10.45 9.27 2.74
C TYR A 129 -9.37 9.19 1.67
N ASN A 130 -8.77 10.32 1.36
CA ASN A 130 -7.69 10.43 0.40
C ASN A 130 -6.60 11.33 0.97
N CYS A 131 -5.35 10.87 0.94
CA CYS A 131 -4.25 11.54 1.60
C CYS A 131 -2.95 11.41 0.81
N LEU A 132 -2.33 12.54 0.53
CA LEU A 132 -0.97 12.63 0.03
C LEU A 132 -0.10 13.35 1.05
N ARG A 133 1.02 12.76 1.40
CA ARG A 133 2.05 13.35 2.26
C ARG A 133 3.38 13.28 1.56
N THR A 134 4.17 14.34 1.62
CA THR A 134 5.56 14.32 1.17
C THR A 134 6.48 14.90 2.23
N GLY A 135 7.73 14.48 2.20
CA GLY A 135 8.75 14.94 3.12
C GLY A 135 10.05 14.15 2.92
N HIS A 136 10.82 14.08 3.97
CA HIS A 136 12.03 13.26 4.02
C HIS A 136 11.96 12.31 5.22
N ARG A 137 12.72 11.23 5.16
CA ARG A 137 12.79 10.24 6.25
C ARG A 137 14.18 9.64 6.37
N ASN A 138 14.54 9.23 7.59
CA ASN A 138 15.68 8.37 7.80
C ASN A 138 15.27 6.93 7.45
N ILE A 139 15.57 6.53 6.21
CA ILE A 139 15.15 5.22 5.66
C ILE A 139 15.86 4.09 6.39
N SER A 140 17.16 4.25 6.62
CA SER A 140 17.94 3.22 7.32
C SER A 140 17.45 3.00 8.76
N LYS A 141 17.21 4.09 9.52
CA LYS A 141 16.67 3.99 10.88
C LYS A 141 15.32 3.28 10.89
N ARG A 142 14.41 3.63 9.97
CA ARG A 142 13.09 3.01 9.89
C ARG A 142 13.15 1.50 9.67
N VAL A 143 14.08 1.04 8.84
CA VAL A 143 14.24 -0.39 8.55
C VAL A 143 14.95 -1.12 9.69
N TYR A 144 15.93 -0.49 10.34
CA TYR A 144 16.82 -1.14 11.30
C TYR A 144 16.60 -0.71 12.77
N ASP A 145 15.55 0.06 13.09
CA ASP A 145 15.33 0.52 14.47
C ASP A 145 15.08 -0.69 15.42
N PRO A 146 15.99 -0.96 16.37
CA PRO A 146 15.85 -2.10 17.27
C PRO A 146 14.79 -1.88 18.35
N ARG A 147 14.32 -0.63 18.53
CA ARG A 147 13.35 -0.25 19.57
C ARG A 147 11.93 -0.60 19.20
N ASP A 148 11.67 -0.92 17.93
CA ASP A 148 10.38 -1.39 17.45
C ASP A 148 10.50 -2.81 16.90
N PRO A 149 10.35 -3.84 17.77
CA PRO A 149 10.44 -5.23 17.35
C PRO A 149 9.34 -5.64 16.37
N GLU A 150 8.17 -4.99 16.41
CA GLU A 150 7.07 -5.28 15.45
C GLU A 150 7.44 -4.79 14.07
N LEU A 151 7.91 -3.55 13.92
CA LEU A 151 8.47 -3.04 12.65
C LEU A 151 9.70 -3.85 12.21
N SER A 152 10.49 -4.33 13.15
CA SER A 152 11.64 -5.19 12.84
C SER A 152 11.22 -6.46 12.11
N ASN A 153 10.11 -7.07 12.49
CA ASN A 153 9.59 -8.28 11.85
C ASN A 153 8.95 -7.96 10.49
N VAL A 154 8.27 -6.82 10.37
CA VAL A 154 7.66 -6.37 9.11
C VAL A 154 8.70 -6.27 7.99
N TYR A 155 9.92 -5.83 8.28
CA TYR A 155 11.00 -5.67 7.29
C TYR A 155 11.99 -6.85 7.22
N SER A 156 11.65 -8.00 7.77
CA SER A 156 12.60 -9.13 7.88
C SER A 156 13.14 -9.63 6.53
N GLN A 157 12.29 -9.76 5.52
CA GLN A 157 12.68 -10.18 4.18
C GLN A 157 13.54 -9.11 3.49
N LEU A 158 13.15 -7.84 3.58
CA LEU A 158 13.92 -6.72 3.06
C LEU A 158 15.32 -6.68 3.70
N LYS A 159 15.42 -6.79 5.03
CA LYS A 159 16.71 -6.81 5.75
C LYS A 159 17.62 -7.94 5.28
N LYS A 160 17.04 -9.13 5.13
CA LYS A 160 17.79 -10.28 4.60
C LYS A 160 18.28 -9.99 3.19
N TRP A 161 17.42 -9.53 2.31
CA TRP A 161 17.76 -9.24 0.93
C TRP A 161 18.87 -8.16 0.82
N LEU A 162 18.76 -7.06 1.58
CA LEU A 162 19.78 -6.00 1.63
C LEU A 162 21.15 -6.53 2.03
N ARG A 163 21.22 -7.37 3.07
CA ARG A 163 22.47 -8.01 3.51
C ARG A 163 23.05 -8.93 2.47
N ASP A 164 22.21 -9.82 1.91
CA ASP A 164 22.66 -10.84 0.95
C ASP A 164 23.20 -10.19 -0.34
N ASN A 165 22.77 -8.98 -0.67
CA ASN A 165 23.20 -8.23 -1.84
C ASN A 165 24.17 -7.07 -1.50
N SER A 166 24.59 -6.90 -0.26
CA SER A 166 25.47 -5.81 0.20
C SER A 166 24.98 -4.42 -0.17
N ILE A 167 23.67 -4.18 -0.01
CA ILE A 167 23.04 -2.89 -0.32
C ILE A 167 22.84 -2.07 0.95
N ASP A 168 23.40 -0.88 0.97
CA ASP A 168 23.20 0.10 2.01
C ASP A 168 22.01 1.01 1.67
N LEU A 169 21.17 1.28 2.68
CA LEU A 169 20.08 2.25 2.57
C LEU A 169 20.60 3.66 2.91
N PRO A 170 20.12 4.70 2.23
CA PRO A 170 20.46 6.07 2.56
C PRO A 170 19.93 6.40 3.97
N LYS A 171 20.72 7.18 4.73
CA LYS A 171 20.27 7.66 6.04
C LYS A 171 19.05 8.58 5.88
N ILE A 172 19.15 9.56 5.01
CA ILE A 172 18.03 10.46 4.69
C ILE A 172 17.65 10.27 3.23
N GLY A 173 16.37 10.06 2.98
CA GLY A 173 15.81 10.00 1.64
C GLY A 173 14.53 10.82 1.54
N LEU A 174 14.16 11.16 0.32
CA LEU A 174 12.87 11.76 -0.01
C LEU A 174 11.79 10.70 0.17
N TRP A 175 10.65 11.11 0.66
CA TRP A 175 9.55 10.22 0.95
C TRP A 175 8.21 10.81 0.53
N SER A 176 7.33 9.97 -0.02
CA SER A 176 5.91 10.28 -0.18
C SER A 176 5.05 9.09 0.21
N ASN A 177 3.87 9.37 0.70
CA ASN A 177 2.87 8.34 1.00
C ASN A 177 1.50 8.75 0.47
N HIS A 178 0.85 7.81 -0.18
CA HIS A 178 -0.44 7.93 -0.81
C HIS A 178 -1.39 6.96 -0.10
N GLY A 179 -2.30 7.50 0.69
CA GLY A 179 -3.32 6.73 1.40
C GLY A 179 -4.68 6.90 0.76
N TYR A 180 -5.39 5.82 0.55
CA TYR A 180 -6.78 5.84 0.06
C TYR A 180 -7.61 4.80 0.80
N PHE A 181 -8.78 5.21 1.25
CA PHE A 181 -9.78 4.34 1.81
C PHE A 181 -11.14 4.67 1.21
N SER A 182 -11.87 3.64 0.81
CA SER A 182 -13.26 3.78 0.39
C SER A 182 -14.09 2.66 1.04
N ARG A 183 -15.30 3.00 1.46
CA ARG A 183 -16.27 2.02 1.97
C ARG A 183 -16.93 1.23 0.87
N LEU A 184 -16.95 1.74 -0.36
CA LEU A 184 -17.65 1.12 -1.47
C LEU A 184 -17.20 -0.30 -1.77
N VAL A 185 -15.98 -0.66 -1.34
CA VAL A 185 -15.39 -1.98 -1.58
C VAL A 185 -14.91 -2.59 -0.27
N LYS A 186 -15.80 -3.00 0.61
CA LYS A 186 -15.49 -3.70 1.87
C LYS A 186 -14.45 -3.00 2.74
N GLY A 187 -14.44 -1.65 2.76
CA GLY A 187 -13.56 -0.92 3.63
C GLY A 187 -12.08 -1.26 3.44
N LYS A 188 -11.60 -1.31 2.21
CA LYS A 188 -10.18 -1.52 1.94
C LYS A 188 -9.39 -0.22 2.07
N LEU A 189 -8.32 -0.29 2.84
CA LEU A 189 -7.29 0.74 2.89
C LEU A 189 -6.15 0.34 1.97
N TYR A 190 -5.79 1.24 1.08
CA TYR A 190 -4.60 1.14 0.25
C TYR A 190 -3.59 2.19 0.66
N SER A 191 -2.35 1.78 0.83
CA SER A 191 -1.21 2.67 1.08
C SER A 191 -0.11 2.38 0.07
N LEU A 192 0.41 3.43 -0.55
CA LEU A 192 1.51 3.35 -1.50
C LEU A 192 2.58 4.36 -1.09
N GLY A 193 3.73 3.88 -0.69
CA GLY A 193 4.87 4.70 -0.30
C GLY A 193 5.94 4.71 -1.39
N TYR A 194 6.54 5.87 -1.64
CA TYR A 194 7.73 6.01 -2.47
C TYR A 194 8.87 6.59 -1.64
N TYR A 195 10.04 6.05 -1.86
CA TYR A 195 11.30 6.48 -1.24
C TYR A 195 12.33 6.70 -2.35
N SER A 196 13.13 7.75 -2.25
CA SER A 196 14.16 8.03 -3.24
C SER A 196 15.42 8.58 -2.57
N ASP A 197 16.58 8.12 -3.02
CA ASP A 197 17.81 8.86 -2.76
C ASP A 197 17.72 10.22 -3.47
N PRO A 198 18.04 11.34 -2.81
CA PRO A 198 17.97 12.66 -3.44
C PRO A 198 18.78 12.78 -4.73
N SER A 199 19.87 12.02 -4.86
CA SER A 199 20.73 12.03 -6.06
C SER A 199 20.00 11.61 -7.33
N VAL A 200 18.94 10.80 -7.24
CA VAL A 200 18.06 10.43 -8.38
C VAL A 200 17.43 11.66 -9.04
N LEU A 201 17.20 12.70 -8.26
CA LEU A 201 16.68 14.00 -8.75
C LEU A 201 17.76 15.04 -8.99
N ASN A 202 19.05 14.65 -8.96
CA ASN A 202 20.20 15.54 -8.90
C ASN A 202 20.16 16.46 -7.68
N GLY A 203 19.56 16.01 -6.59
CA GLY A 203 19.47 16.73 -5.33
C GLY A 203 20.75 16.63 -4.51
N PRO A 204 21.02 17.62 -3.65
CA PRO A 204 22.18 17.61 -2.78
C PRO A 204 22.09 16.50 -1.73
N LYS A 205 23.25 16.01 -1.32
CA LYS A 205 23.33 15.08 -0.20
C LYS A 205 23.01 15.82 1.10
N ASN A 206 22.36 15.13 2.01
CA ASN A 206 22.11 15.63 3.34
C ASN A 206 23.37 15.46 4.21
N SER A 207 23.77 16.53 4.91
CA SER A 207 24.95 16.52 5.79
C SER A 207 24.63 16.02 7.20
N PHE A 208 23.37 16.11 7.62
CA PHE A 208 22.90 15.72 8.95
C PHE A 208 22.20 14.36 8.93
N PHE A 209 22.22 13.67 10.06
CA PHE A 209 21.81 12.26 10.14
C PHE A 209 20.47 12.02 10.81
N THR A 210 19.84 13.05 11.36
CA THR A 210 18.50 12.95 11.96
C THR A 210 17.47 13.64 11.09
N GLU A 211 16.21 13.22 11.23
CA GLU A 211 15.12 13.86 10.50
C GLU A 211 14.96 15.34 10.91
N GLU A 212 15.12 15.63 12.19
CA GLU A 212 14.94 16.97 12.76
C GLU A 212 16.04 17.96 12.35
N THR A 213 17.25 17.48 12.14
CA THR A 213 18.41 18.31 11.78
C THR A 213 18.71 18.33 10.29
N SER A 214 17.94 17.57 9.50
CA SER A 214 18.11 17.48 8.05
C SER A 214 17.89 18.81 7.36
N GLU A 215 18.66 19.09 6.32
CA GLU A 215 18.47 20.22 5.41
C GLU A 215 17.15 20.12 4.64
N TYR A 216 16.59 18.91 4.50
CA TYR A 216 15.26 18.67 3.91
C TYR A 216 14.11 18.90 4.89
N HIS A 217 14.37 19.20 6.17
CA HIS A 217 13.32 19.42 7.17
C HIS A 217 12.56 20.72 6.89
N ARG A 218 11.22 20.66 6.92
CA ARG A 218 10.31 21.78 6.59
C ARG A 218 10.69 23.12 7.25
N ASN A 219 11.12 23.08 8.52
CA ASN A 219 11.45 24.31 9.27
C ASN A 219 12.83 24.89 8.92
N ARG A 220 13.67 24.17 8.19
CA ARG A 220 15.04 24.55 7.86
C ARG A 220 15.29 24.69 6.36
N ILE A 221 14.50 24.02 5.55
CA ILE A 221 14.73 23.86 4.11
C ILE A 221 14.85 25.18 3.37
N LYS A 222 14.23 26.27 3.88
CA LYS A 222 14.31 27.62 3.31
C LYS A 222 15.73 28.21 3.36
N ASP A 223 16.56 27.73 4.28
CA ASP A 223 17.95 28.12 4.39
C ASP A 223 18.84 27.34 3.41
N PHE A 224 18.26 26.37 2.69
CA PHE A 224 18.94 25.45 1.78
C PHE A 224 18.24 25.38 0.41
N PRO A 225 18.41 26.39 -0.48
CA PRO A 225 17.63 26.53 -1.72
C PRO A 225 17.67 25.32 -2.65
N GLU A 226 18.81 24.63 -2.78
CA GLU A 226 18.91 23.45 -3.64
C GLU A 226 18.15 22.23 -3.05
N HIS A 227 18.09 22.11 -1.72
CA HIS A 227 17.27 21.09 -1.06
C HIS A 227 15.78 21.40 -1.24
N GLU A 228 15.39 22.67 -1.10
CA GLU A 228 14.00 23.11 -1.32
C GLU A 228 13.55 22.86 -2.76
N LYS A 229 14.40 23.20 -3.75
CA LYS A 229 14.15 22.93 -5.16
C LYS A 229 13.95 21.42 -5.43
N THR A 230 14.78 20.59 -4.81
CA THR A 230 14.67 19.12 -4.91
C THR A 230 13.38 18.62 -4.29
N MET A 231 13.00 19.12 -3.11
CA MET A 231 11.77 18.74 -2.42
C MET A 231 10.51 19.22 -3.19
N ASN A 232 10.55 20.39 -3.80
CA ASN A 232 9.46 20.87 -4.67
C ASN A 232 9.29 19.97 -5.88
N LYS A 233 10.38 19.58 -6.54
CA LYS A 233 10.36 18.61 -7.65
C LYS A 233 9.79 17.26 -7.21
N TRP A 234 10.23 16.76 -6.06
CA TRP A 234 9.72 15.52 -5.48
C TRP A 234 8.22 15.59 -5.20
N THR A 235 7.76 16.70 -4.62
CA THR A 235 6.33 16.91 -4.30
C THR A 235 5.49 16.95 -5.57
N SER A 236 5.96 17.57 -6.66
CA SER A 236 5.27 17.55 -7.95
C SER A 236 5.17 16.14 -8.51
N ILE A 237 6.25 15.36 -8.48
CA ILE A 237 6.24 13.95 -8.91
C ILE A 237 5.27 13.12 -8.04
N ALA A 238 5.27 13.35 -6.73
CA ALA A 238 4.35 12.66 -5.83
C ALA A 238 2.90 13.01 -6.10
N ALA A 239 2.58 14.26 -6.45
CA ALA A 239 1.23 14.67 -6.82
C ALA A 239 0.74 13.93 -8.08
N ASP A 240 1.56 13.82 -9.12
CA ASP A 240 1.24 13.07 -10.33
C ASP A 240 1.04 11.57 -10.05
N ARG A 241 1.92 10.98 -9.24
CA ARG A 241 1.80 9.58 -8.79
C ARG A 241 0.52 9.36 -8.00
N HIS A 242 0.12 10.35 -7.18
CA HIS A 242 -1.11 10.26 -6.39
C HIS A 242 -2.37 10.24 -7.25
N LEU A 243 -2.44 11.07 -8.29
CA LEU A 243 -3.54 11.05 -9.25
C LEU A 243 -3.64 9.69 -9.98
N LYS A 244 -2.52 9.10 -10.37
CA LYS A 244 -2.49 7.77 -10.98
C LYS A 244 -2.93 6.69 -10.00
N PHE A 245 -2.46 6.74 -8.75
CA PHE A 245 -2.87 5.84 -7.68
C PHE A 245 -4.37 5.91 -7.41
N GLU A 246 -4.92 7.11 -7.26
CA GLU A 246 -6.36 7.32 -7.09
C GLU A 246 -7.17 6.76 -8.28
N LYS A 247 -6.69 6.97 -9.50
CA LYS A 247 -7.30 6.39 -10.71
C LYS A 247 -7.29 4.87 -10.69
N ALA A 248 -6.19 4.25 -10.26
CA ALA A 248 -6.06 2.81 -10.14
C ALA A 248 -7.03 2.23 -9.09
N VAL A 249 -7.15 2.86 -7.92
CA VAL A 249 -8.13 2.48 -6.90
C VAL A 249 -9.55 2.57 -7.43
N LYS A 250 -9.93 3.69 -8.03
CA LYS A 250 -11.28 3.90 -8.60
C LYS A 250 -11.59 2.93 -9.75
N ALA A 251 -10.59 2.53 -10.53
CA ALA A 251 -10.76 1.52 -11.58
C ALA A 251 -11.04 0.14 -10.96
N LYS A 252 -10.34 -0.21 -9.88
CA LYS A 252 -10.57 -1.43 -9.11
C LYS A 252 -11.97 -1.46 -8.51
N GLU A 253 -12.40 -0.36 -7.89
CA GLU A 253 -13.74 -0.23 -7.31
C GLU A 253 -14.84 -0.41 -8.35
N ARG A 254 -14.73 0.26 -9.51
CA ARG A 254 -15.70 0.10 -10.62
C ARG A 254 -15.77 -1.31 -11.14
N HIS A 255 -14.64 -2.00 -11.24
CA HIS A 255 -14.63 -3.40 -11.67
C HIS A 255 -15.43 -4.29 -10.70
N LEU A 256 -15.30 -4.08 -9.41
CA LEU A 256 -16.06 -4.83 -8.39
C LEU A 256 -17.56 -4.51 -8.43
N LEU A 257 -17.94 -3.25 -8.64
CA LEU A 257 -19.34 -2.85 -8.81
C LEU A 257 -19.96 -3.49 -10.05
N ASN A 258 -19.25 -3.51 -11.18
CA ASN A 258 -19.74 -4.16 -12.39
C ASN A 258 -19.94 -5.68 -12.20
N LEU A 259 -19.03 -6.32 -11.47
CA LEU A 259 -19.21 -7.74 -11.11
C LEU A 259 -20.45 -7.96 -10.24
N SER A 260 -20.73 -7.09 -9.26
CA SER A 260 -21.92 -7.19 -8.43
C SER A 260 -23.21 -7.07 -9.25
N GLN A 261 -23.25 -6.15 -10.20
CA GLN A 261 -24.39 -5.98 -11.11
C GLN A 261 -24.61 -7.22 -11.97
N LEU A 262 -23.54 -7.83 -12.50
CA LEU A 262 -23.63 -9.06 -13.28
C LEU A 262 -24.18 -10.23 -12.46
N VAL A 263 -23.75 -10.39 -11.20
CA VAL A 263 -24.26 -11.43 -10.30
C VAL A 263 -25.73 -11.19 -9.98
N SER A 264 -26.11 -9.94 -9.68
CA SER A 264 -27.51 -9.59 -9.35
C SER A 264 -28.47 -9.75 -10.54
N SER A 265 -27.97 -9.62 -11.78
CA SER A 265 -28.75 -9.83 -13.00
C SER A 265 -28.86 -11.30 -13.44
N GLY A 266 -28.31 -12.24 -12.69
CA GLY A 266 -28.37 -13.68 -12.99
C GLY A 266 -27.50 -14.11 -14.17
N ALA A 267 -26.56 -13.29 -14.61
CA ALA A 267 -25.61 -13.68 -15.63
C ALA A 267 -24.70 -14.80 -15.08
N ASN A 268 -24.68 -15.95 -15.74
CA ASN A 268 -23.80 -17.07 -15.42
C ASN A 268 -22.33 -16.62 -15.57
N LEU A 269 -21.69 -16.29 -14.48
CA LEU A 269 -20.26 -16.10 -14.42
C LEU A 269 -19.59 -17.46 -14.57
N SER A 270 -18.76 -17.62 -15.60
CA SER A 270 -18.03 -18.86 -15.81
C SER A 270 -17.22 -19.22 -14.55
N SER A 271 -17.15 -20.50 -14.25
CA SER A 271 -16.65 -21.15 -13.03
C SER A 271 -15.19 -20.85 -12.59
N ASN A 272 -14.53 -19.88 -13.21
CA ASN A 272 -13.15 -19.48 -12.90
C ASN A 272 -13.04 -18.22 -12.02
N GLN A 273 -14.13 -17.71 -11.49
CA GLN A 273 -14.08 -16.63 -10.50
C GLN A 273 -14.06 -17.24 -9.10
N SER A 274 -13.10 -16.82 -8.28
CA SER A 274 -12.92 -17.35 -6.94
C SER A 274 -14.19 -17.20 -6.10
N GLU A 275 -14.56 -18.22 -5.36
CA GLU A 275 -15.69 -18.22 -4.37
C GLU A 275 -15.67 -16.98 -3.46
N ASP A 276 -14.48 -16.47 -3.14
CA ASP A 276 -14.28 -15.24 -2.35
C ASP A 276 -14.89 -14.00 -3.01
N THR A 277 -14.88 -13.90 -4.35
CA THR A 277 -15.49 -12.75 -5.06
C THR A 277 -17.00 -12.82 -5.07
N VAL A 278 -17.58 -14.00 -5.24
CA VAL A 278 -19.05 -14.21 -5.23
C VAL A 278 -19.61 -13.95 -3.84
N GLU A 279 -19.00 -14.50 -2.80
CA GLU A 279 -19.40 -14.27 -1.41
C GLU A 279 -19.31 -12.77 -1.03
N GLN A 280 -18.32 -12.07 -1.58
CA GLN A 280 -18.17 -10.63 -1.37
C GLN A 280 -19.30 -9.82 -2.01
N LEU A 281 -19.76 -10.24 -3.17
CA LEU A 281 -20.81 -9.56 -3.90
C LEU A 281 -22.20 -9.82 -3.28
N GLU A 282 -22.42 -11.02 -2.79
CA GLU A 282 -23.65 -11.36 -2.05
C GLU A 282 -23.79 -10.53 -0.77
N LYS A 283 -22.71 -10.39 -0.01
CA LYS A 283 -22.72 -9.54 1.21
C LYS A 283 -22.95 -8.06 0.90
N LEU A 284 -22.41 -7.54 -0.20
CA LEU A 284 -22.65 -6.16 -0.62
C LEU A 284 -24.14 -5.94 -0.98
N ASN A 285 -24.71 -6.88 -1.71
CA ASN A 285 -26.12 -6.85 -2.07
C ASN A 285 -27.05 -6.97 -0.84
N ASP A 286 -26.67 -7.77 0.14
CA ASP A 286 -27.42 -7.89 1.41
C ASP A 286 -27.35 -6.61 2.24
N LEU A 287 -26.22 -5.92 2.27
CA LEU A 287 -26.07 -4.62 2.91
C LEU A 287 -26.90 -3.54 2.21
N TYR A 288 -26.97 -3.57 0.89
CA TYR A 288 -27.85 -2.68 0.14
C TYR A 288 -29.35 -2.98 0.43
N LYS A 289 -29.77 -4.24 0.37
CA LYS A 289 -31.13 -4.65 0.65
C LYS A 289 -31.57 -4.38 2.09
N SER A 290 -30.65 -4.46 3.04
CA SER A 290 -30.90 -4.13 4.45
C SER A 290 -30.94 -2.63 4.75
N GLY A 291 -30.71 -1.77 3.75
CA GLY A 291 -30.68 -0.31 3.89
C GLY A 291 -29.46 0.23 4.63
N VAL A 292 -28.46 -0.58 4.84
CA VAL A 292 -27.18 -0.18 5.44
C VAL A 292 -26.32 0.62 4.44
N LEU A 293 -26.52 0.37 3.14
CA LEU A 293 -25.94 1.14 2.04
C LEU A 293 -27.04 1.90 1.30
N THR A 294 -26.80 3.16 1.00
CA THR A 294 -27.65 3.94 0.10
C THR A 294 -27.38 3.56 -1.35
N LYS A 295 -28.28 3.95 -2.27
CA LYS A 295 -28.11 3.72 -3.70
C LYS A 295 -26.82 4.37 -4.26
N ASP A 296 -26.38 5.47 -3.66
CA ASP A 296 -25.17 6.20 -4.09
C ASP A 296 -23.89 5.61 -3.48
N GLU A 297 -24.01 4.78 -2.43
CA GLU A 297 -22.93 4.06 -1.77
C GLU A 297 -22.78 2.63 -2.28
N PHE A 298 -23.82 2.04 -2.87
CA PHE A 298 -23.82 0.73 -3.53
C PHE A 298 -23.29 0.86 -4.96
#